data_d5a637969895f28761e611ea842c26c6
#
_entry.id   d5a637969895f28761e611ea842c26c6
#
_cell.length_a   1.000
_cell.length_b   1.000
_cell.length_c   1.000
_cell.angle_alpha   90.00
_cell.angle_beta   90.00
_cell.angle_gamma   90.00
#
_symmetry.space_group_name_H-M   'P 1'
#
loop_
_entity.id
_entity.type
_entity.pdbx_description
1 polymer ?
#
loop_
_entity_poly.entity_id
_entity_poly.type
_entity_poly.pdbx_seq_one_letter_code
_entity_poly.pdbx_strand_id
1 'polypeptide(L)'
;MSAPEPSCRIPNVRNINSCVMRRLAAAGLLCAAVATATAQPAKQGQQIAAQGTSQGVAACISCHGAKGEGLGAFPRLAGTGQAYLLAQLDAFAGGSRKNPIMQPIAQNLTPIERQAVARYFSQLPAPFVASDPAQPSPSDTGAWLATRGRWADQVPACAQCHGPGGSGVGAQFPPLAGLPAAYIAEQLQAWKAGNRPPGPLALMSEIAKKLSDAEVSAVAAYYEKLAAQGAGVTSGGSITAEPAKTKARP
;
A
#
# COMPACT_ATOMS: atom_id res chain seq x y z
N MET A 1 -40.14 49.41 -31.43
CA MET A 1 -38.70 49.43 -31.73
C MET A 1 -38.22 48.02 -31.64
N SER A 2 -38.19 47.30 -32.77
CA SER A 2 -37.79 45.88 -32.87
C SER A 2 -36.32 45.81 -33.25
N ALA A 3 -35.55 45.02 -32.49
CA ALA A 3 -34.15 44.77 -32.78
C ALA A 3 -33.99 43.81 -33.97
N PRO A 4 -32.98 43.98 -34.84
CA PRO A 4 -32.78 43.10 -35.98
C PRO A 4 -32.13 41.78 -35.59
N GLU A 5 -32.63 40.68 -36.15
CA GLU A 5 -32.08 39.34 -36.04
C GLU A 5 -30.71 39.19 -36.76
N PRO A 6 -29.77 38.47 -36.20
CA PRO A 6 -28.51 38.18 -36.85
C PRO A 6 -28.69 37.14 -37.95
N SER A 7 -28.44 37.50 -39.22
CA SER A 7 -28.43 36.59 -40.36
C SER A 7 -27.24 35.62 -40.30
N CYS A 8 -27.56 34.35 -40.17
CA CYS A 8 -26.60 33.26 -40.22
C CYS A 8 -26.14 33.03 -41.68
N ARG A 9 -24.97 33.55 -42.06
CA ARG A 9 -24.33 33.22 -43.34
C ARG A 9 -23.65 31.87 -43.25
N ILE A 10 -24.05 30.93 -44.09
CA ILE A 10 -23.43 29.60 -44.21
C ILE A 10 -22.00 29.77 -44.74
N PRO A 11 -20.95 29.34 -44.03
CA PRO A 11 -19.58 29.45 -44.53
C PRO A 11 -19.31 28.41 -45.62
N ASN A 12 -18.59 28.85 -46.66
CA ASN A 12 -18.20 28.10 -47.87
C ASN A 12 -17.40 26.81 -47.47
N VAL A 13 -17.76 25.70 -48.08
CA VAL A 13 -17.28 24.30 -47.81
C VAL A 13 -15.73 24.14 -47.82
N ARG A 14 -15.03 25.08 -48.46
CA ARG A 14 -13.55 25.05 -48.55
C ARG A 14 -12.82 25.36 -47.22
N ASN A 15 -13.49 25.89 -46.22
CA ASN A 15 -12.86 26.31 -44.97
C ASN A 15 -13.08 25.32 -43.79
N ILE A 16 -13.86 24.27 -44.00
CA ILE A 16 -14.20 23.31 -42.93
C ILE A 16 -12.99 22.44 -42.57
N ASN A 17 -12.20 22.01 -43.56
CA ASN A 17 -11.05 21.14 -43.35
C ASN A 17 -9.92 21.81 -42.52
N SER A 18 -9.75 23.14 -42.69
CA SER A 18 -8.71 23.89 -41.94
C SER A 18 -9.07 24.06 -40.47
N CYS A 19 -10.37 24.17 -40.17
CA CYS A 19 -10.85 24.35 -38.77
C CYS A 19 -10.84 23.02 -37.99
N VAL A 20 -11.18 21.90 -38.67
CA VAL A 20 -11.16 20.54 -38.08
C VAL A 20 -9.72 20.12 -37.79
N MET A 21 -8.78 20.34 -38.70
CA MET A 21 -7.36 20.01 -38.50
C MET A 21 -6.74 20.82 -37.34
N ARG A 22 -7.07 22.11 -37.20
CA ARG A 22 -6.58 22.93 -36.09
C ARG A 22 -7.16 22.48 -34.72
N ARG A 23 -8.40 22.00 -34.68
CA ARG A 23 -9.03 21.48 -33.44
C ARG A 23 -8.46 20.11 -33.05
N LEU A 24 -8.11 19.25 -33.98
CA LEU A 24 -7.47 17.97 -33.71
C LEU A 24 -6.02 18.13 -33.22
N ALA A 25 -5.27 19.11 -33.77
CA ALA A 25 -3.92 19.44 -33.31
C ALA A 25 -3.91 20.00 -31.85
N ALA A 26 -4.91 20.83 -31.50
CA ALA A 26 -5.03 21.40 -30.18
C ALA A 26 -5.45 20.33 -29.14
N ALA A 27 -6.31 19.35 -29.51
CA ALA A 27 -6.70 18.24 -28.64
C ALA A 27 -5.54 17.28 -28.39
N GLY A 28 -4.68 17.04 -29.39
CA GLY A 28 -3.48 16.20 -29.23
C GLY A 28 -2.44 16.81 -28.28
N LEU A 29 -2.24 18.13 -28.28
CA LEU A 29 -1.33 18.80 -27.36
C LEU A 29 -1.84 18.79 -25.89
N LEU A 30 -3.16 18.88 -25.67
CA LEU A 30 -3.71 18.79 -24.31
C LEU A 30 -3.53 17.39 -23.69
N CYS A 31 -3.68 16.32 -24.47
CA CYS A 31 -3.47 14.95 -23.97
C CYS A 31 -2.00 14.68 -23.59
N ALA A 32 -1.02 15.22 -24.33
CA ALA A 32 0.40 15.09 -24.01
C ALA A 32 0.79 15.83 -22.71
N ALA A 33 0.19 16.98 -22.43
CA ALA A 33 0.46 17.76 -21.22
C ALA A 33 -0.07 17.07 -19.93
N VAL A 34 -1.19 16.35 -20.01
CA VAL A 34 -1.75 15.62 -18.84
C VAL A 34 -0.88 14.42 -18.48
N ALA A 35 -0.29 13.72 -19.43
CA ALA A 35 0.58 12.57 -19.18
C ALA A 35 1.89 12.97 -18.47
N THR A 36 2.43 14.15 -18.71
CA THR A 36 3.67 14.62 -18.07
C THR A 36 3.45 15.09 -16.63
N ALA A 37 2.27 15.61 -16.30
CA ALA A 37 1.96 16.09 -14.95
C ALA A 37 1.87 14.96 -13.90
N THR A 38 1.52 13.73 -14.31
CA THR A 38 1.42 12.57 -13.41
C THR A 38 2.74 11.84 -13.17
N ALA A 39 3.74 12.02 -14.03
CA ALA A 39 5.04 11.34 -13.94
C ALA A 39 6.02 12.01 -12.95
N GLN A 40 5.90 13.32 -12.72
CA GLN A 40 6.81 14.08 -11.86
C GLN A 40 6.77 13.65 -10.38
N PRO A 41 5.61 13.45 -9.72
CA PRO A 41 5.56 13.04 -8.32
C PRO A 41 6.14 11.64 -8.07
N ALA A 42 6.02 10.72 -9.03
CA ALA A 42 6.59 9.38 -8.88
C ALA A 42 8.12 9.39 -8.96
N LYS A 43 8.70 10.17 -9.88
CA LYS A 43 10.16 10.37 -9.97
C LYS A 43 10.73 11.04 -8.73
N GLN A 44 10.04 12.05 -8.19
CA GLN A 44 10.43 12.70 -6.94
C GLN A 44 10.45 11.72 -5.78
N GLY A 45 9.39 10.91 -5.60
CA GLY A 45 9.33 9.89 -4.55
C GLY A 45 10.47 8.87 -4.65
N GLN A 46 10.79 8.41 -5.86
CA GLN A 46 11.91 7.52 -6.11
C GLN A 46 13.25 8.15 -5.74
N GLN A 47 13.46 9.42 -6.11
CA GLN A 47 14.70 10.14 -5.81
C GLN A 47 14.88 10.31 -4.29
N ILE A 48 13.85 10.73 -3.56
CA ILE A 48 13.90 10.85 -2.10
C ILE A 48 14.14 9.48 -1.46
N ALA A 49 13.46 8.44 -1.93
CA ALA A 49 13.65 7.09 -1.41
C ALA A 49 15.11 6.60 -1.55
N ALA A 50 15.75 6.90 -2.69
CA ALA A 50 17.08 6.42 -3.01
C ALA A 50 18.22 7.31 -2.49
N GLN A 51 17.99 8.61 -2.35
CA GLN A 51 19.06 9.60 -2.09
C GLN A 51 18.80 10.49 -0.86
N GLY A 52 17.55 10.48 -0.34
CA GLY A 52 17.16 11.43 0.70
C GLY A 52 16.86 12.81 0.15
N THR A 53 16.98 13.83 1.00
CA THR A 53 16.75 15.24 0.65
C THR A 53 17.93 16.12 1.03
N SER A 54 18.01 17.31 0.42
CA SER A 54 19.01 18.33 0.78
C SER A 54 18.82 18.88 2.21
N GLN A 55 17.66 18.66 2.84
CA GLN A 55 17.37 19.01 4.23
C GLN A 55 17.86 17.95 5.24
N GLY A 56 18.66 16.98 4.79
CA GLY A 56 19.26 15.99 5.68
C GLY A 56 18.39 14.77 5.98
N VAL A 57 17.32 14.55 5.22
CA VAL A 57 16.56 13.29 5.30
C VAL A 57 17.39 12.18 4.64
N ALA A 58 17.70 11.13 5.40
CA ALA A 58 18.42 9.97 4.88
C ALA A 58 17.58 9.20 3.83
N ALA A 59 18.26 8.49 2.93
CA ALA A 59 17.61 7.61 1.96
C ALA A 59 16.75 6.56 2.67
N CYS A 60 15.47 6.43 2.30
CA CYS A 60 14.55 5.48 2.93
C CYS A 60 15.03 4.02 2.79
N ILE A 61 15.64 3.72 1.62
CA ILE A 61 16.14 2.37 1.31
C ILE A 61 17.30 1.94 2.21
N SER A 62 18.00 2.86 2.88
CA SER A 62 19.12 2.51 3.78
C SER A 62 18.66 1.72 5.01
N CYS A 63 17.40 1.91 5.43
CA CYS A 63 16.80 1.18 6.55
C CYS A 63 15.69 0.22 6.10
N HIS A 64 14.87 0.62 5.12
CA HIS A 64 13.71 -0.17 4.70
C HIS A 64 14.01 -1.19 3.59
N GLY A 65 15.29 -1.38 3.23
CA GLY A 65 15.72 -2.29 2.16
C GLY A 65 15.73 -1.64 0.78
N ALA A 66 16.61 -2.12 -0.09
CA ALA A 66 16.87 -1.52 -1.41
C ALA A 66 15.63 -1.46 -2.33
N LYS A 67 14.68 -2.37 -2.12
CA LYS A 67 13.38 -2.43 -2.82
C LYS A 67 12.21 -2.04 -1.90
N GLY A 68 12.50 -1.53 -0.70
CA GLY A 68 11.48 -1.26 0.31
C GLY A 68 10.86 -2.52 0.91
N GLU A 69 11.55 -3.64 0.84
CA GLU A 69 11.11 -4.95 1.34
C GLU A 69 11.11 -5.08 2.85
N GLY A 70 11.77 -4.16 3.55
CA GLY A 70 12.04 -4.24 4.98
C GLY A 70 13.41 -4.86 5.26
N LEU A 71 14.03 -4.51 6.39
CA LEU A 71 15.32 -5.05 6.81
C LEU A 71 15.39 -5.13 8.35
N GLY A 72 15.59 -6.32 8.89
CA GLY A 72 15.67 -6.51 10.35
C GLY A 72 14.41 -6.01 11.06
N ALA A 73 14.54 -5.02 11.95
CA ALA A 73 13.42 -4.43 12.69
C ALA A 73 12.61 -3.39 11.88
N PHE A 74 13.10 -2.97 10.72
CA PHE A 74 12.45 -1.96 9.88
C PHE A 74 11.37 -2.60 9.00
N PRO A 75 10.12 -2.10 9.06
CA PRO A 75 9.02 -2.69 8.30
C PRO A 75 9.18 -2.47 6.79
N ARG A 76 8.60 -3.36 6.00
CA ARG A 76 8.46 -3.17 4.56
C ARG A 76 7.58 -1.96 4.25
N LEU A 77 7.88 -1.30 3.14
CA LEU A 77 7.12 -0.19 2.56
C LEU A 77 6.52 -0.58 1.20
N ALA A 78 7.23 -1.42 0.44
CA ALA A 78 6.82 -1.84 -0.90
C ALA A 78 5.46 -2.56 -0.89
N GLY A 79 4.58 -2.16 -1.80
CA GLY A 79 3.24 -2.71 -1.93
C GLY A 79 2.29 -2.34 -0.78
N THR A 80 2.69 -1.41 0.09
CA THR A 80 1.81 -0.90 1.17
C THR A 80 0.96 0.25 0.64
N GLY A 81 -0.33 0.27 0.98
CA GLY A 81 -1.28 1.27 0.47
C GLY A 81 -0.84 2.72 0.67
N GLN A 82 -0.97 3.54 -0.37
CA GLN A 82 -0.50 4.94 -0.37
C GLN A 82 -1.12 5.77 0.74
N ALA A 83 -2.44 5.68 0.94
CA ALA A 83 -3.12 6.48 1.95
C ALA A 83 -2.67 6.10 3.36
N TYR A 84 -2.42 4.80 3.62
CA TYR A 84 -1.86 4.36 4.88
C TYR A 84 -0.45 4.89 5.09
N LEU A 85 0.46 4.76 4.10
CA LEU A 85 1.83 5.27 4.21
C LEU A 85 1.87 6.77 4.48
N LEU A 86 1.06 7.54 3.74
CA LEU A 86 0.96 8.99 3.94
C LEU A 86 0.47 9.33 5.35
N ALA A 87 -0.60 8.66 5.82
CA ALA A 87 -1.12 8.88 7.16
C ALA A 87 -0.09 8.56 8.25
N GLN A 88 0.78 7.54 8.05
CA GLN A 88 1.85 7.25 9.00
C GLN A 88 2.93 8.34 9.00
N LEU A 89 3.35 8.80 7.83
CA LEU A 89 4.33 9.91 7.72
C LEU A 89 3.78 11.21 8.34
N ASP A 90 2.52 11.52 8.09
CA ASP A 90 1.86 12.70 8.69
C ASP A 90 1.74 12.57 10.22
N ALA A 91 1.42 11.37 10.71
CA ALA A 91 1.34 11.10 12.14
C ALA A 91 2.72 11.20 12.84
N PHE A 92 3.79 10.76 12.21
CA PHE A 92 5.16 10.97 12.70
C PHE A 92 5.53 12.47 12.67
N ALA A 93 5.28 13.16 11.56
CA ALA A 93 5.59 14.57 11.41
C ALA A 93 4.85 15.43 12.44
N GLY A 94 3.58 15.15 12.68
CA GLY A 94 2.74 15.83 13.68
C GLY A 94 2.96 15.37 15.12
N GLY A 95 3.81 14.35 15.36
CA GLY A 95 4.14 13.84 16.69
C GLY A 95 3.04 13.00 17.35
N SER A 96 1.92 12.72 16.68
CA SER A 96 0.85 11.87 17.20
C SER A 96 1.23 10.38 17.18
N ARG A 97 2.13 9.97 16.28
CA ARG A 97 2.82 8.68 16.32
C ARG A 97 4.27 8.92 16.70
N LYS A 98 4.70 8.38 17.84
CA LYS A 98 6.05 8.59 18.37
C LYS A 98 6.98 7.50 17.88
N ASN A 99 8.12 7.86 17.35
CA ASN A 99 9.24 6.97 17.08
C ASN A 99 10.51 7.83 16.96
N PRO A 100 11.59 7.52 17.68
CA PRO A 100 12.79 8.37 17.74
C PRO A 100 13.52 8.49 16.40
N ILE A 101 13.33 7.52 15.49
CA ILE A 101 13.96 7.51 14.17
C ILE A 101 13.05 8.18 13.13
N MET A 102 11.79 7.72 13.05
CA MET A 102 10.88 8.16 11.97
C MET A 102 10.31 9.57 12.19
N GLN A 103 10.20 10.03 13.42
CA GLN A 103 9.66 11.36 13.70
C GLN A 103 10.52 12.47 13.09
N PRO A 104 11.84 12.59 13.35
CA PRO A 104 12.67 13.61 12.72
C PRO A 104 12.75 13.47 11.20
N ILE A 105 12.74 12.26 10.67
CA ILE A 105 12.71 12.01 9.22
C ILE A 105 11.44 12.61 8.60
N ALA A 106 10.27 12.31 9.16
CA ALA A 106 9.00 12.77 8.64
C ALA A 106 8.78 14.29 8.83
N GLN A 107 9.32 14.87 9.91
CA GLN A 107 9.27 16.33 10.16
C GLN A 107 10.07 17.11 9.12
N ASN A 108 11.19 16.57 8.65
CA ASN A 108 12.03 17.19 7.64
C ASN A 108 11.56 16.97 6.20
N LEU A 109 10.50 16.19 5.98
CA LEU A 109 9.82 16.06 4.69
C LEU A 109 8.65 17.06 4.61
N THR A 110 8.57 17.79 3.51
CA THR A 110 7.39 18.59 3.20
C THR A 110 6.16 17.70 2.97
N PRO A 111 4.91 18.21 3.07
CA PRO A 111 3.71 17.44 2.76
C PRO A 111 3.72 16.83 1.36
N ILE A 112 4.27 17.54 0.37
CA ILE A 112 4.38 17.07 -1.02
C ILE A 112 5.37 15.90 -1.11
N GLU A 113 6.50 15.99 -0.41
CA GLU A 113 7.50 14.91 -0.38
C GLU A 113 6.97 13.67 0.34
N ARG A 114 6.25 13.82 1.46
CA ARG A 114 5.58 12.68 2.13
C ARG A 114 4.60 11.99 1.18
N GLN A 115 3.81 12.76 0.43
CA GLN A 115 2.90 12.21 -0.57
C GLN A 115 3.65 11.49 -1.70
N ALA A 116 4.76 12.06 -2.19
CA ALA A 116 5.57 11.48 -3.26
C ALA A 116 6.19 10.14 -2.86
N VAL A 117 6.80 10.04 -1.67
CA VAL A 117 7.39 8.77 -1.21
C VAL A 117 6.33 7.73 -0.88
N ALA A 118 5.18 8.12 -0.29
CA ALA A 118 4.07 7.22 -0.05
C ALA A 118 3.54 6.61 -1.36
N ARG A 119 3.39 7.45 -2.39
CA ARG A 119 3.01 7.00 -3.73
C ARG A 119 4.05 6.06 -4.33
N TYR A 120 5.33 6.40 -4.26
CA TYR A 120 6.41 5.58 -4.82
C TYR A 120 6.40 4.18 -4.23
N PHE A 121 6.44 4.03 -2.91
CA PHE A 121 6.48 2.72 -2.26
C PHE A 121 5.20 1.91 -2.47
N SER A 122 4.04 2.57 -2.57
CA SER A 122 2.78 1.87 -2.84
C SER A 122 2.70 1.25 -4.23
N GLN A 123 3.47 1.76 -5.19
CA GLN A 123 3.52 1.26 -6.55
C GLN A 123 4.57 0.16 -6.76
N LEU A 124 5.46 -0.04 -5.78
CA LEU A 124 6.41 -1.15 -5.85
C LEU A 124 5.69 -2.49 -5.64
N PRO A 125 6.14 -3.56 -6.30
CA PRO A 125 5.58 -4.88 -6.09
C PRO A 125 5.77 -5.34 -4.65
N ALA A 126 4.80 -6.07 -4.11
CA ALA A 126 4.96 -6.74 -2.83
C ALA A 126 6.13 -7.75 -2.92
N PRO A 127 7.00 -7.83 -1.90
CA PRO A 127 8.21 -8.66 -1.97
C PRO A 127 7.90 -10.16 -1.99
N PHE A 128 6.70 -10.57 -1.59
CA PHE A 128 6.24 -11.97 -1.60
C PHE A 128 4.72 -12.03 -1.61
N VAL A 129 4.20 -13.20 -1.97
CA VAL A 129 2.77 -13.55 -1.86
C VAL A 129 2.63 -14.52 -0.69
N ALA A 130 1.74 -14.19 0.25
CA ALA A 130 1.42 -15.06 1.37
C ALA A 130 -0.02 -15.56 1.26
N SER A 131 -0.29 -16.73 1.81
CA SER A 131 -1.62 -17.32 1.92
C SER A 131 -1.83 -17.86 3.33
N ASP A 132 -3.07 -17.79 3.80
CA ASP A 132 -3.45 -18.39 5.07
C ASP A 132 -3.54 -19.92 4.92
N PRO A 133 -3.27 -20.67 6.00
CA PRO A 133 -3.51 -22.12 6.01
C PRO A 133 -5.00 -22.38 5.81
N ALA A 134 -5.32 -23.41 5.01
CA ALA A 134 -6.71 -23.78 4.71
C ALA A 134 -7.51 -24.10 5.99
N GLN A 135 -6.86 -24.75 6.96
CA GLN A 135 -7.45 -25.10 8.25
C GLN A 135 -6.43 -24.85 9.38
N PRO A 136 -6.51 -23.70 10.05
CA PRO A 136 -5.66 -23.44 11.21
C PRO A 136 -6.04 -24.38 12.37
N SER A 137 -5.04 -24.85 13.11
CA SER A 137 -5.31 -25.58 14.36
C SER A 137 -5.83 -24.62 15.43
N PRO A 138 -6.85 -24.97 16.22
CA PRO A 138 -7.26 -24.17 17.38
C PRO A 138 -6.14 -23.96 18.41
N SER A 139 -5.16 -24.86 18.47
CA SER A 139 -3.98 -24.75 19.34
C SER A 139 -2.94 -23.78 18.82
N ASP A 140 -2.97 -23.41 17.53
CA ASP A 140 -2.15 -22.33 16.97
C ASP A 140 -2.89 -20.98 17.14
N THR A 141 -2.72 -20.37 18.29
CA THR A 141 -3.38 -19.09 18.62
C THR A 141 -3.14 -18.02 17.57
N GLY A 142 -1.93 -17.93 17.01
CA GLY A 142 -1.58 -16.93 16.00
C GLY A 142 -2.35 -17.14 14.71
N ALA A 143 -2.31 -18.35 14.14
CA ALA A 143 -3.05 -18.70 12.92
C ALA A 143 -4.57 -18.62 13.15
N TRP A 144 -5.05 -19.02 14.32
CA TRP A 144 -6.46 -18.98 14.66
C TRP A 144 -6.98 -17.52 14.69
N LEU A 145 -6.34 -16.63 15.43
CA LEU A 145 -6.70 -15.21 15.47
C LEU A 145 -6.61 -14.55 14.10
N ALA A 146 -5.56 -14.87 13.34
CA ALA A 146 -5.37 -14.31 12.00
C ALA A 146 -6.51 -14.67 11.04
N THR A 147 -7.00 -15.92 11.09
CA THR A 147 -7.92 -16.48 10.07
C THR A 147 -9.35 -16.71 10.55
N ARG A 148 -9.58 -16.86 11.85
CA ARG A 148 -10.90 -17.11 12.47
C ARG A 148 -11.34 -16.03 13.42
N GLY A 149 -10.39 -15.38 14.12
CA GLY A 149 -10.69 -14.39 15.15
C GLY A 149 -11.27 -15.02 16.43
N ARG A 150 -11.82 -14.16 17.27
CA ARG A 150 -12.52 -14.50 18.52
C ARG A 150 -13.78 -13.65 18.62
N TRP A 151 -14.78 -14.03 17.84
CA TRP A 151 -15.99 -13.25 17.60
C TRP A 151 -16.83 -13.01 18.87
N ALA A 152 -16.83 -13.96 19.81
CA ALA A 152 -17.52 -13.80 21.09
C ALA A 152 -17.04 -12.56 21.86
N ASP A 153 -15.76 -12.19 21.69
CA ASP A 153 -15.15 -11.02 22.29
C ASP A 153 -15.00 -9.85 21.31
N GLN A 154 -15.67 -9.93 20.16
CA GLN A 154 -15.62 -8.89 19.12
C GLN A 154 -14.21 -8.66 18.59
N VAL A 155 -13.39 -9.70 18.50
CA VAL A 155 -12.11 -9.72 17.79
C VAL A 155 -12.30 -10.44 16.47
N PRO A 156 -12.50 -9.71 15.35
CA PRO A 156 -12.63 -10.33 14.03
C PRO A 156 -11.30 -10.98 13.63
N ALA A 157 -11.35 -11.89 12.66
CA ALA A 157 -10.12 -12.40 12.04
C ALA A 157 -9.34 -11.25 11.41
N CYS A 158 -8.02 -11.18 11.64
CA CYS A 158 -7.19 -10.11 11.10
C CYS A 158 -7.27 -10.04 9.57
N ALA A 159 -7.38 -11.22 8.91
CA ALA A 159 -7.54 -11.34 7.47
C ALA A 159 -8.82 -10.69 6.91
N GLN A 160 -9.85 -10.47 7.72
CA GLN A 160 -11.08 -9.77 7.28
C GLN A 160 -10.80 -8.36 6.77
N CYS A 161 -9.84 -7.67 7.39
CA CYS A 161 -9.45 -6.32 7.01
C CYS A 161 -8.08 -6.29 6.30
N HIS A 162 -7.13 -7.11 6.76
CA HIS A 162 -5.77 -7.11 6.22
C HIS A 162 -5.55 -8.07 5.03
N GLY A 163 -6.62 -8.69 4.54
CA GLY A 163 -6.61 -9.61 3.40
C GLY A 163 -6.09 -11.02 3.72
N PRO A 164 -6.37 -11.99 2.85
CA PRO A 164 -5.87 -13.35 2.97
C PRO A 164 -4.34 -13.35 3.08
N GLY A 165 -3.81 -14.15 4.00
CA GLY A 165 -2.38 -14.18 4.27
C GLY A 165 -1.80 -12.86 4.77
N GLY A 166 -2.62 -11.89 5.17
CA GLY A 166 -2.13 -10.57 5.55
C GLY A 166 -1.52 -9.79 4.39
N SER A 167 -2.04 -9.95 3.19
CA SER A 167 -1.54 -9.28 1.96
C SER A 167 -1.77 -7.77 1.94
N GLY A 168 -2.68 -7.26 2.78
CA GLY A 168 -3.21 -5.90 2.71
C GLY A 168 -4.42 -5.78 1.79
N VAL A 169 -5.24 -4.76 2.00
CA VAL A 169 -6.42 -4.48 1.17
C VAL A 169 -6.52 -3.00 0.85
N GLY A 170 -6.52 -2.69 -0.44
CA GLY A 170 -6.68 -1.33 -0.93
C GLY A 170 -5.62 -0.36 -0.39
N ALA A 171 -6.01 0.91 -0.24
CA ALA A 171 -5.09 1.96 0.15
C ALA A 171 -4.96 2.15 1.68
N GLN A 172 -5.85 1.55 2.47
CA GLN A 172 -6.03 1.84 3.90
C GLN A 172 -5.55 0.72 4.83
N PHE A 173 -5.77 -0.54 4.45
CA PHE A 173 -5.41 -1.68 5.28
C PHE A 173 -4.03 -2.22 4.91
N PRO A 174 -3.01 -2.00 5.75
CA PRO A 174 -1.65 -2.36 5.41
C PRO A 174 -1.45 -3.87 5.40
N PRO A 175 -0.49 -4.36 4.61
CA PRO A 175 -0.03 -5.72 4.69
C PRO A 175 0.63 -6.01 6.05
N LEU A 176 0.42 -7.24 6.55
CA LEU A 176 1.00 -7.74 7.79
C LEU A 176 2.05 -8.82 7.54
N ALA A 177 1.84 -9.63 6.49
CA ALA A 177 2.74 -10.73 6.18
C ALA A 177 4.18 -10.26 5.98
N GLY A 178 5.12 -10.94 6.65
CA GLY A 178 6.54 -10.64 6.58
C GLY A 178 7.00 -9.39 7.30
N LEU A 179 6.11 -8.72 8.02
CA LEU A 179 6.57 -7.72 8.98
C LEU A 179 7.27 -8.41 10.15
N PRO A 180 8.35 -7.83 10.70
CA PRO A 180 9.02 -8.36 11.87
C PRO A 180 8.05 -8.53 13.04
N ALA A 181 8.10 -9.67 13.74
CA ALA A 181 7.21 -9.94 14.87
C ALA A 181 7.32 -8.87 15.95
N ALA A 182 8.55 -8.43 16.24
CA ALA A 182 8.80 -7.34 17.20
C ALA A 182 8.10 -6.05 16.79
N TYR A 183 8.12 -5.71 15.49
CA TYR A 183 7.42 -4.53 14.98
C TYR A 183 5.90 -4.65 15.12
N ILE A 184 5.31 -5.79 14.74
CA ILE A 184 3.86 -6.01 14.90
C ILE A 184 3.45 -5.90 16.36
N ALA A 185 4.17 -6.57 17.26
CA ALA A 185 3.91 -6.54 18.68
C ALA A 185 3.99 -5.12 19.24
N GLU A 186 5.05 -4.37 18.90
CA GLU A 186 5.20 -2.96 19.29
C GLU A 186 4.01 -2.10 18.84
N GLN A 187 3.54 -2.29 17.61
CA GLN A 187 2.42 -1.50 17.09
C GLN A 187 1.11 -1.82 17.83
N LEU A 188 0.84 -3.10 18.13
CA LEU A 188 -0.35 -3.49 18.90
C LEU A 188 -0.26 -2.94 20.34
N GLN A 189 0.90 -3.04 20.98
CA GLN A 189 1.11 -2.46 22.31
C GLN A 189 0.99 -0.94 22.32
N ALA A 190 1.49 -0.26 21.28
CA ALA A 190 1.35 1.19 21.16
C ALA A 190 -0.11 1.64 21.06
N TRP A 191 -0.99 0.88 20.39
CA TRP A 191 -2.43 1.13 20.39
C TRP A 191 -3.08 0.83 21.74
N LYS A 192 -2.71 -0.28 22.41
CA LYS A 192 -3.19 -0.60 23.77
C LYS A 192 -2.88 0.53 24.75
N ALA A 193 -1.69 1.10 24.67
CA ALA A 193 -1.20 2.18 25.53
C ALA A 193 -1.68 3.59 25.09
N GLY A 194 -2.36 3.74 23.97
CA GLY A 194 -2.75 5.05 23.43
C GLY A 194 -1.59 5.88 22.85
N ASN A 195 -0.42 5.28 22.65
CA ASN A 195 0.78 5.94 22.11
C ASN A 195 0.81 6.02 20.57
N ARG A 196 -0.17 5.42 19.93
CA ARG A 196 -0.36 5.46 18.47
C ARG A 196 -1.76 5.98 18.16
N PRO A 197 -1.92 6.89 17.16
CA PRO A 197 -3.24 7.39 16.77
C PRO A 197 -4.19 6.23 16.44
N PRO A 198 -5.45 6.29 16.85
CA PRO A 198 -6.40 5.20 16.67
C PRO A 198 -6.70 4.90 15.19
N GLY A 199 -6.41 5.84 14.29
CA GLY A 199 -6.73 5.75 12.88
C GLY A 199 -8.23 5.88 12.59
N PRO A 200 -8.65 5.70 11.34
CA PRO A 200 -10.06 5.76 10.97
C PRO A 200 -10.88 4.75 11.77
N LEU A 201 -12.02 5.21 12.33
CA LEU A 201 -12.97 4.41 13.12
C LEU A 201 -12.36 3.74 14.38
N ALA A 202 -11.15 4.11 14.79
CA ALA A 202 -10.45 3.55 15.96
C ALA A 202 -10.32 2.01 15.97
N LEU A 203 -10.47 1.34 14.81
CA LEU A 203 -10.56 -0.12 14.71
C LEU A 203 -9.39 -0.83 15.38
N MET A 204 -8.15 -0.44 15.05
CA MET A 204 -6.98 -1.15 15.57
C MET A 204 -6.76 -0.91 17.07
N SER A 205 -7.08 0.26 17.59
CA SER A 205 -6.98 0.51 19.04
C SER A 205 -8.00 -0.31 19.82
N GLU A 206 -9.21 -0.48 19.32
CA GLU A 206 -10.24 -1.29 19.97
C GLU A 206 -9.89 -2.80 19.90
N ILE A 207 -9.38 -3.27 18.78
CA ILE A 207 -8.93 -4.67 18.65
C ILE A 207 -7.73 -4.93 19.55
N ALA A 208 -6.71 -4.07 19.55
CA ALA A 208 -5.50 -4.24 20.33
C ALA A 208 -5.79 -4.32 21.83
N LYS A 209 -6.69 -3.51 22.37
CA LYS A 209 -7.10 -3.54 23.79
C LYS A 209 -7.67 -4.89 24.24
N LYS A 210 -8.27 -5.64 23.30
CA LYS A 210 -8.90 -6.93 23.58
C LYS A 210 -7.94 -8.12 23.50
N LEU A 211 -6.72 -7.92 23.00
CA LEU A 211 -5.71 -8.96 22.89
C LEU A 211 -4.88 -9.03 24.18
N SER A 212 -4.66 -10.25 24.68
CA SER A 212 -3.64 -10.50 25.71
C SER A 212 -2.22 -10.35 25.12
N ASP A 213 -1.21 -10.24 25.95
CA ASP A 213 0.18 -10.13 25.47
C ASP A 213 0.67 -11.43 24.83
N ALA A 214 0.16 -12.57 25.26
CA ALA A 214 0.41 -13.87 24.63
C ALA A 214 -0.20 -13.92 23.22
N GLU A 215 -1.42 -13.42 23.03
CA GLU A 215 -2.06 -13.33 21.71
C GLU A 215 -1.36 -12.33 20.78
N VAL A 216 -0.92 -11.19 21.31
CA VAL A 216 -0.09 -10.23 20.58
C VAL A 216 1.18 -10.91 20.05
N SER A 217 1.89 -11.64 20.90
CA SER A 217 3.10 -12.36 20.52
C SER A 217 2.83 -13.46 19.50
N ALA A 218 1.75 -14.23 19.69
CA ALA A 218 1.38 -15.32 18.80
C ALA A 218 1.01 -14.84 17.38
N VAL A 219 0.17 -13.80 17.27
CA VAL A 219 -0.23 -13.25 15.95
C VAL A 219 0.93 -12.54 15.25
N ALA A 220 1.81 -11.89 16.00
CA ALA A 220 3.01 -11.26 15.46
C ALA A 220 3.96 -12.32 14.86
N ALA A 221 4.24 -13.39 15.59
CA ALA A 221 5.05 -14.51 15.10
C ALA A 221 4.42 -15.23 13.89
N TYR A 222 3.10 -15.35 13.86
CA TYR A 222 2.39 -15.92 12.71
C TYR A 222 2.65 -15.12 11.43
N TYR A 223 2.44 -13.80 11.43
CA TYR A 223 2.61 -12.99 10.24
C TYR A 223 4.08 -12.87 9.79
N GLU A 224 5.03 -12.85 10.70
CA GLU A 224 6.46 -12.88 10.35
C GLU A 224 6.83 -14.16 9.58
N LYS A 225 6.35 -15.33 10.03
CA LYS A 225 6.63 -16.61 9.39
C LYS A 225 6.06 -16.74 7.98
N LEU A 226 4.98 -16.04 7.65
CA LEU A 226 4.37 -16.11 6.31
C LEU A 226 5.32 -15.65 5.20
N ALA A 227 6.26 -14.75 5.48
CA ALA A 227 7.28 -14.32 4.52
C ALA A 227 8.19 -15.48 4.08
N ALA A 228 8.62 -16.29 5.02
CA ALA A 228 9.51 -17.44 4.74
C ALA A 228 8.83 -18.48 3.86
N GLN A 229 7.53 -18.68 4.02
CA GLN A 229 6.74 -19.64 3.22
C GLN A 229 6.51 -19.12 1.79
N GLY A 230 6.31 -17.82 1.61
CA GLY A 230 6.11 -17.20 0.29
C GLY A 230 7.38 -17.16 -0.57
N ALA A 231 8.56 -17.08 0.03
CA ALA A 231 9.83 -17.06 -0.68
C ALA A 231 10.19 -18.42 -1.34
N GLY A 232 9.63 -19.51 -0.83
CA GLY A 232 9.86 -20.87 -1.36
C GLY A 232 9.07 -21.20 -2.63
N VAL A 233 8.03 -20.46 -2.97
CA VAL A 233 7.13 -20.78 -4.11
C VAL A 233 7.64 -20.21 -5.44
N THR A 234 8.61 -19.31 -5.45
CA THR A 234 9.12 -18.66 -6.67
C THR A 234 10.28 -19.40 -7.37
N SER A 235 10.76 -20.54 -6.81
CA SER A 235 11.94 -21.25 -7.34
C SER A 235 11.67 -22.69 -7.80
N GLY A 236 10.46 -23.03 -8.30
CA GLY A 236 10.27 -24.41 -8.77
C GLY A 236 8.88 -24.70 -9.32
N GLY A 237 8.54 -24.14 -10.45
CA GLY A 237 7.29 -24.47 -11.15
C GLY A 237 7.45 -24.40 -12.66
N SER A 238 8.31 -25.29 -13.22
CA SER A 238 8.20 -25.64 -14.63
C SER A 238 6.94 -26.49 -14.78
N ILE A 239 5.87 -25.86 -15.23
CA ILE A 239 4.63 -26.58 -15.59
C ILE A 239 4.89 -27.26 -16.94
N THR A 240 5.30 -28.53 -16.91
CA THR A 240 5.19 -29.40 -18.08
C THR A 240 3.71 -29.69 -18.26
N ALA A 241 3.11 -29.06 -19.25
CA ALA A 241 1.76 -29.37 -19.69
C ALA A 241 1.76 -30.78 -20.31
N GLU A 242 1.16 -31.74 -19.59
CA GLU A 242 0.87 -33.08 -20.12
C GLU A 242 -0.32 -32.98 -21.09
N PRO A 243 -0.21 -33.47 -22.33
CA PRO A 243 -1.30 -33.43 -23.29
C PRO A 243 -2.45 -34.35 -22.88
N ALA A 244 -3.65 -33.81 -22.78
CA ALA A 244 -4.87 -34.53 -22.50
C ALA A 244 -5.10 -35.65 -23.51
N LYS A 245 -5.10 -36.91 -23.07
CA LYS A 245 -5.51 -38.08 -23.85
C LYS A 245 -7.03 -38.02 -24.04
N THR A 246 -7.45 -37.72 -25.24
CA THR A 246 -8.83 -37.82 -25.70
C THR A 246 -9.24 -39.31 -25.73
N LYS A 247 -10.06 -39.76 -24.80
CA LYS A 247 -10.64 -41.09 -24.79
C LYS A 247 -11.90 -41.07 -25.64
N ALA A 248 -11.82 -41.63 -26.85
CA ALA A 248 -12.98 -41.91 -27.67
C ALA A 248 -13.88 -42.94 -26.96
N ARG A 249 -15.18 -42.71 -26.99
CA ARG A 249 -16.22 -43.60 -26.48
C ARG A 249 -16.95 -44.22 -27.67
N PRO A 250 -17.25 -45.52 -27.61
CA PRO A 250 -17.91 -46.27 -28.67
C PRO A 250 -19.38 -45.87 -28.87
#